data_bd0fd1ea68f28bb5d40ff05ce11dfd2e
#
_entry.id   bd0fd1ea68f28bb5d40ff05ce11dfd2e
#
_cell.length_a   1.000
_cell.length_b   1.000
_cell.length_c   1.000
_cell.angle_alpha   90.00
_cell.angle_beta   90.00
_cell.angle_gamma   90.00
#
_symmetry.space_group_name_H-M   'P 1'
#
loop_
_entity.id
_entity.type
_entity.pdbx_description
1 polymer ?
#
loop_
_entity_poly.entity_id
_entity_poly.type
_entity_poly.pdbx_seq_one_letter_code
_entity_poly.pdbx_strand_id
1 'polypeptide(L)'
;PGATRKESSAASDGYKRQHNPVVDELPSIQIDKKQKIAKGDLKKRPPVVTIMGHVDHGKTSLLDALRDTNVVSGEHGGITQHIGAYQVKTEKNQIITFIDTPGHAAFTEMRARGSKITDIVILVVAADDGIKPQTIEAIKHSKAAKVPIIVAINKCDLPNKNISKIKNELMQYELIAEDLSGDTLFVEVSATQKLNLAKLKESILLQSEILDLKASVLGTANGVVIESKIDKGKGPVSTVLITNGLLKRGDYFVCGNTWGKVRAMIDHNGKIINEALPSMPIEILGMNSS
;
A
#
# COMPACT_ATOMS: atom_id res chain seq x y z
N PRO A 1 -80.72 43.18 -30.10
CA PRO A 1 -79.51 43.82 -29.73
C PRO A 1 -78.60 42.80 -29.11
N GLY A 2 -77.55 42.43 -29.58
CA GLY A 2 -76.61 41.45 -28.98
C GLY A 2 -75.71 40.78 -30.03
N ALA A 3 -74.73 41.50 -30.49
CA ALA A 3 -73.78 40.98 -31.43
C ALA A 3 -72.78 40.04 -30.72
N THR A 4 -72.83 38.82 -31.06
CA THR A 4 -71.80 37.81 -30.67
C THR A 4 -70.63 37.87 -31.64
N ARG A 5 -69.52 38.33 -31.16
CA ARG A 5 -68.23 38.30 -31.83
C ARG A 5 -67.71 36.87 -31.82
N LYS A 6 -67.53 36.26 -33.00
CA LYS A 6 -66.74 35.04 -33.20
C LYS A 6 -65.26 35.46 -33.20
N GLU A 7 -64.52 35.05 -32.20
CA GLU A 7 -63.08 35.11 -32.26
C GLU A 7 -62.53 33.83 -32.90
N SER A 8 -61.72 34.00 -33.93
CA SER A 8 -61.09 32.96 -34.67
C SER A 8 -59.94 32.36 -33.87
N SER A 9 -60.05 31.10 -33.56
CA SER A 9 -58.90 30.29 -33.04
C SER A 9 -58.10 29.71 -34.24
N ALA A 10 -57.18 30.51 -34.73
CA ALA A 10 -56.17 30.04 -35.65
C ALA A 10 -54.84 30.63 -35.26
N ALA A 11 -54.08 29.94 -34.47
CA ALA A 11 -52.60 30.00 -34.37
C ALA A 11 -52.11 29.39 -33.07
N SER A 12 -51.97 28.09 -32.98
CA SER A 12 -50.95 27.46 -32.11
C SER A 12 -50.71 25.97 -32.42
N ASP A 13 -50.67 25.65 -33.72
CA ASP A 13 -50.04 24.37 -34.15
C ASP A 13 -48.59 24.62 -34.56
N GLY A 14 -47.81 25.12 -33.61
CA GLY A 14 -46.42 25.40 -33.76
C GLY A 14 -45.58 24.58 -32.73
N TYR A 15 -44.94 23.53 -33.24
CA TYR A 15 -43.76 22.93 -32.63
C TYR A 15 -43.90 22.18 -31.28
N LYS A 16 -44.49 21.02 -31.30
CA LYS A 16 -44.06 19.91 -30.47
C LYS A 16 -43.22 18.91 -31.26
N ARG A 17 -42.05 19.31 -31.71
CA ARG A 17 -40.99 18.34 -32.00
C ARG A 17 -40.47 17.83 -30.65
N GLN A 18 -41.02 16.72 -30.21
CA GLN A 18 -40.40 15.91 -29.17
C GLN A 18 -39.09 15.38 -29.74
N HIS A 19 -37.98 16.03 -29.45
CA HIS A 19 -36.70 15.38 -29.49
C HIS A 19 -36.71 14.36 -28.33
N ASN A 20 -37.02 13.11 -28.62
CA ASN A 20 -36.62 12.04 -27.75
C ASN A 20 -35.08 12.06 -27.78
N PRO A 21 -34.39 12.38 -26.68
CA PRO A 21 -32.97 12.13 -26.63
C PRO A 21 -32.81 10.62 -26.75
N VAL A 22 -32.28 10.17 -27.88
CA VAL A 22 -31.68 8.84 -27.97
C VAL A 22 -30.56 8.92 -26.98
N VAL A 23 -30.79 8.36 -25.78
CA VAL A 23 -29.71 8.06 -24.88
C VAL A 23 -28.98 6.93 -25.58
N ASP A 24 -27.90 7.25 -26.28
CA ASP A 24 -26.92 6.25 -26.66
C ASP A 24 -26.50 5.58 -25.35
N GLU A 25 -27.03 4.39 -25.08
CA GLU A 25 -26.52 3.51 -24.04
C GLU A 25 -25.05 3.33 -24.37
N LEU A 26 -24.20 4.04 -23.63
CA LEU A 26 -22.78 3.79 -23.67
C LEU A 26 -22.61 2.28 -23.54
N PRO A 27 -21.89 1.63 -24.47
CA PRO A 27 -21.69 0.20 -24.39
C PRO A 27 -21.21 -0.08 -22.98
N SER A 28 -21.99 -0.85 -22.22
CA SER A 28 -21.61 -1.29 -20.89
C SER A 28 -20.25 -1.96 -21.07
N ILE A 29 -19.19 -1.27 -20.66
CA ILE A 29 -17.85 -1.86 -20.59
C ILE A 29 -18.03 -2.99 -19.59
N GLN A 30 -18.23 -4.19 -20.10
CA GLN A 30 -18.10 -5.40 -19.30
C GLN A 30 -16.64 -5.43 -18.90
N ILE A 31 -16.36 -4.84 -17.73
CA ILE A 31 -15.09 -5.07 -17.05
C ILE A 31 -15.08 -6.58 -16.82
N ASP A 32 -14.28 -7.27 -17.62
CA ASP A 32 -14.18 -8.72 -17.60
C ASP A 32 -13.98 -9.18 -16.15
N LYS A 33 -15.06 -9.68 -15.58
CA LYS A 33 -15.07 -10.27 -14.25
C LYS A 33 -14.10 -11.43 -14.29
N LYS A 34 -12.90 -11.24 -13.74
CA LYS A 34 -11.86 -12.26 -13.54
C LYS A 34 -11.48 -12.97 -14.85
N GLN A 35 -10.55 -12.42 -15.59
CA GLN A 35 -9.75 -13.26 -16.48
C GLN A 35 -9.28 -14.45 -15.64
N LYS A 36 -9.70 -15.66 -16.05
CA LYS A 36 -9.23 -16.91 -15.43
C LYS A 36 -7.74 -16.98 -15.74
N ILE A 37 -6.92 -16.53 -14.78
CA ILE A 37 -5.47 -16.64 -14.85
C ILE A 37 -5.19 -18.14 -14.97
N ALA A 38 -4.65 -18.58 -16.09
CA ALA A 38 -4.21 -19.95 -16.24
C ALA A 38 -3.15 -20.24 -15.18
N LYS A 39 -3.25 -21.36 -14.47
CA LYS A 39 -2.33 -21.71 -13.38
C LYS A 39 -0.85 -21.73 -13.79
N GLY A 40 -0.54 -21.80 -15.11
CA GLY A 40 0.80 -21.79 -15.66
C GLY A 40 1.48 -20.42 -15.74
N ASP A 41 0.73 -19.31 -15.58
CA ASP A 41 1.27 -17.95 -15.76
C ASP A 41 1.70 -17.28 -14.44
N LEU A 42 1.56 -18.00 -13.33
CA LEU A 42 1.91 -17.47 -12.01
C LEU A 42 3.42 -17.58 -11.76
N LYS A 43 4.05 -16.45 -11.50
CA LYS A 43 5.46 -16.35 -11.09
C LYS A 43 5.55 -15.90 -9.63
N LYS A 44 6.63 -16.32 -8.95
CA LYS A 44 6.96 -15.79 -7.61
C LYS A 44 7.11 -14.27 -7.69
N ARG A 45 6.51 -13.55 -6.74
CA ARG A 45 6.62 -12.10 -6.62
C ARG A 45 7.30 -11.71 -5.31
N PRO A 46 7.93 -10.53 -5.25
CA PRO A 46 8.45 -10.00 -4.00
C PRO A 46 7.35 -9.89 -2.93
N PRO A 47 7.67 -10.19 -1.66
CA PRO A 47 6.76 -9.91 -0.56
C PRO A 47 6.56 -8.40 -0.38
N VAL A 48 5.34 -8.02 -0.06
CA VAL A 48 4.98 -6.66 0.34
C VAL A 48 4.88 -6.61 1.86
N VAL A 49 5.69 -5.79 2.48
CA VAL A 49 5.87 -5.74 3.93
C VAL A 49 5.53 -4.35 4.46
N THR A 50 4.61 -4.26 5.40
CA THR A 50 4.33 -2.99 6.08
C THR A 50 4.99 -2.97 7.45
N ILE A 51 5.59 -1.82 7.79
CA ILE A 51 6.17 -1.59 9.11
C ILE A 51 5.19 -0.79 9.96
N MET A 52 4.88 -1.34 11.14
CA MET A 52 3.94 -0.76 12.09
C MET A 52 4.53 -0.72 13.49
N GLY A 53 3.97 0.08 14.37
CA GLY A 53 4.38 0.21 15.75
C GLY A 53 4.25 1.63 16.26
N HIS A 54 4.62 1.86 17.50
CA HIS A 54 4.53 3.18 18.14
C HIS A 54 5.47 4.22 17.51
N VAL A 55 5.13 5.50 17.63
CA VAL A 55 6.08 6.62 17.39
C VAL A 55 7.30 6.36 18.29
N ASP A 56 8.47 6.83 17.96
CA ASP A 56 9.71 6.70 18.74
C ASP A 56 10.25 5.27 18.97
N HIS A 57 9.57 4.23 18.49
CA HIS A 57 10.12 2.87 18.47
C HIS A 57 11.17 2.65 17.36
N GLY A 58 11.45 3.69 16.58
CA GLY A 58 12.51 3.67 15.57
C GLY A 58 12.13 2.98 14.26
N LYS A 59 10.85 3.05 13.83
CA LYS A 59 10.39 2.51 12.55
C LYS A 59 11.15 3.11 11.37
N THR A 60 11.16 4.45 11.26
CA THR A 60 11.83 5.16 10.17
C THR A 60 13.34 4.90 10.19
N SER A 61 13.97 4.90 11.38
CA SER A 61 15.39 4.54 11.53
C SER A 61 15.70 3.11 11.11
N LEU A 62 14.81 2.17 11.42
CA LEU A 62 14.94 0.78 10.98
C LEU A 62 14.83 0.67 9.46
N LEU A 63 13.90 1.39 8.85
CA LEU A 63 13.74 1.44 7.41
C LEU A 63 14.96 2.04 6.71
N ASP A 64 15.49 3.14 7.23
CA ASP A 64 16.72 3.75 6.71
C ASP A 64 17.91 2.79 6.80
N ALA A 65 18.04 2.08 7.92
CA ALA A 65 19.09 1.08 8.09
C ALA A 65 18.93 -0.10 7.12
N LEU A 66 17.69 -0.50 6.78
CA LEU A 66 17.40 -1.57 5.81
C LEU A 66 17.69 -1.13 4.36
N ARG A 67 17.55 0.17 4.05
CA ARG A 67 17.78 0.77 2.72
C ARG A 67 19.21 1.24 2.51
N ASP A 68 20.02 1.35 3.56
CA ASP A 68 21.29 2.06 3.57
C ASP A 68 21.15 3.54 3.14
N THR A 69 20.07 4.21 3.59
CA THR A 69 19.74 5.61 3.32
C THR A 69 19.59 6.39 4.62
N ASN A 70 19.44 7.69 4.52
CA ASN A 70 19.25 8.58 5.67
C ASN A 70 18.07 9.55 5.41
N VAL A 71 16.86 9.00 5.34
CA VAL A 71 15.62 9.76 5.08
C VAL A 71 15.17 10.49 6.35
N VAL A 72 15.43 9.94 7.54
CA VAL A 72 15.10 10.54 8.85
C VAL A 72 15.61 12.00 8.95
N SER A 73 16.78 12.29 8.39
CA SER A 73 17.35 13.64 8.43
C SER A 73 16.65 14.66 7.55
N GLY A 74 15.85 14.21 6.58
CA GLY A 74 15.10 15.05 5.64
C GLY A 74 13.64 15.29 5.98
N GLU A 75 13.06 14.51 6.88
CA GLU A 75 11.65 14.63 7.29
C GLU A 75 11.47 15.64 8.44
N HIS A 76 10.44 16.51 8.34
CA HIS A 76 10.10 17.45 9.41
C HIS A 76 9.72 16.70 10.69
N GLY A 77 10.52 16.84 11.73
CA GLY A 77 10.31 16.17 13.02
C GLY A 77 10.81 14.73 13.08
N GLY A 78 11.50 14.20 12.04
CA GLY A 78 12.06 12.85 12.01
C GLY A 78 11.01 11.73 12.04
N ILE A 79 9.76 12.03 11.63
CA ILE A 79 8.65 11.08 11.58
C ILE A 79 8.06 10.98 10.18
N THR A 80 7.70 9.78 9.76
CA THR A 80 7.00 9.54 8.49
C THR A 80 5.60 10.13 8.53
N GLN A 81 5.30 11.06 7.60
CA GLN A 81 4.01 11.73 7.48
C GLN A 81 3.20 11.24 6.28
N HIS A 82 3.86 10.68 5.27
CA HIS A 82 3.25 10.12 4.06
C HIS A 82 3.46 8.61 4.00
N ILE A 83 2.60 7.90 3.27
CA ILE A 83 2.84 6.48 3.04
C ILE A 83 3.94 6.35 1.98
N GLY A 84 5.13 5.97 2.40
CA GLY A 84 6.25 5.65 1.51
C GLY A 84 6.19 4.19 1.05
N ALA A 85 6.54 3.93 -0.21
CA ALA A 85 6.70 2.56 -0.71
C ALA A 85 7.97 2.44 -1.54
N TYR A 86 8.79 1.42 -1.27
CA TYR A 86 10.08 1.25 -1.93
C TYR A 86 10.54 -0.21 -1.90
N GLN A 87 11.52 -0.53 -2.72
CA GLN A 87 12.10 -1.87 -2.81
C GLN A 87 13.52 -1.90 -2.28
N VAL A 88 13.81 -2.96 -1.53
CA VAL A 88 15.15 -3.26 -1.01
C VAL A 88 15.62 -4.57 -1.59
N LYS A 89 16.85 -4.61 -2.11
CA LYS A 89 17.51 -5.84 -2.51
C LYS A 89 18.25 -6.44 -1.33
N THR A 90 18.13 -7.75 -1.18
CA THR A 90 18.93 -8.51 -0.22
C THR A 90 20.28 -8.92 -0.86
N GLU A 91 21.21 -9.39 -0.05
CA GLU A 91 22.51 -9.91 -0.52
C GLU A 91 22.36 -11.05 -1.54
N LYS A 92 21.27 -11.82 -1.45
CA LYS A 92 20.92 -12.91 -2.38
C LYS A 92 20.16 -12.43 -3.63
N ASN A 93 20.17 -11.11 -3.93
CA ASN A 93 19.41 -10.50 -5.03
C ASN A 93 17.88 -10.68 -4.99
N GLN A 94 17.33 -11.11 -3.86
CA GLN A 94 15.88 -11.15 -3.65
C GLN A 94 15.38 -9.75 -3.32
N ILE A 95 14.18 -9.43 -3.77
CA ILE A 95 13.57 -8.10 -3.57
C ILE A 95 12.50 -8.20 -2.49
N ILE A 96 12.47 -7.23 -1.59
CA ILE A 96 11.42 -7.02 -0.60
C ILE A 96 10.84 -5.64 -0.84
N THR A 97 9.52 -5.52 -0.95
CA THR A 97 8.83 -4.23 -1.05
C THR A 97 8.34 -3.81 0.31
N PHE A 98 8.81 -2.66 0.78
CA PHE A 98 8.40 -2.08 2.05
C PHE A 98 7.37 -0.99 1.83
N ILE A 99 6.38 -0.94 2.72
CA ILE A 99 5.42 0.16 2.85
C ILE A 99 5.62 0.76 4.24
N ASP A 100 6.01 2.02 4.27
CA ASP A 100 6.13 2.79 5.51
C ASP A 100 4.80 3.47 5.83
N THR A 101 4.33 3.30 7.07
CA THR A 101 3.10 3.91 7.54
C THR A 101 3.36 4.81 8.74
N PRO A 102 2.73 6.01 8.78
CA PRO A 102 2.86 6.89 9.93
C PRO A 102 2.45 6.23 11.24
N GLY A 103 3.27 6.39 12.28
CA GLY A 103 3.01 5.81 13.60
C GLY A 103 1.96 6.58 14.43
N HIS A 104 1.67 7.83 14.09
CA HIS A 104 0.82 8.69 14.91
C HIS A 104 -0.65 8.24 14.92
N ALA A 105 -1.33 8.38 16.06
CA ALA A 105 -2.73 7.97 16.23
C ALA A 105 -3.70 8.57 15.20
N ALA A 106 -3.43 9.79 14.73
CA ALA A 106 -4.22 10.46 13.69
C ALA A 106 -4.29 9.70 12.34
N PHE A 107 -3.40 8.73 12.09
CA PHE A 107 -3.28 8.03 10.81
C PHE A 107 -3.74 6.56 10.86
N THR A 108 -4.74 6.26 11.69
CA THR A 108 -5.32 4.90 11.82
C THR A 108 -5.81 4.31 10.50
N GLU A 109 -6.45 5.13 9.65
CA GLU A 109 -6.92 4.69 8.33
C GLU A 109 -5.78 4.31 7.39
N MET A 110 -4.64 5.00 7.47
CA MET A 110 -3.45 4.68 6.67
C MET A 110 -2.86 3.34 7.09
N ARG A 111 -2.83 3.02 8.40
CA ARG A 111 -2.40 1.70 8.91
C ARG A 111 -3.36 0.59 8.49
N ALA A 112 -4.67 0.83 8.57
CA ALA A 112 -5.68 -0.11 8.10
C ALA A 112 -5.60 -0.35 6.59
N ARG A 113 -5.26 0.67 5.79
CA ARG A 113 -5.01 0.53 4.35
C ARG A 113 -3.72 -0.25 4.10
N GLY A 114 -2.65 0.09 4.80
CA GLY A 114 -1.38 -0.63 4.73
C GLY A 114 -1.57 -2.12 4.97
N SER A 115 -2.21 -2.53 6.07
CA SER A 115 -2.41 -3.95 6.41
C SER A 115 -3.24 -4.74 5.38
N LYS A 116 -4.13 -4.10 4.62
CA LYS A 116 -4.96 -4.75 3.60
C LYS A 116 -4.23 -5.08 2.30
N ILE A 117 -3.12 -4.42 2.04
CA ILE A 117 -2.36 -4.57 0.79
C ILE A 117 -1.02 -5.28 0.99
N THR A 118 -0.69 -5.65 2.22
CA THR A 118 0.54 -6.33 2.59
C THR A 118 0.39 -7.82 2.75
N ASP A 119 1.51 -8.51 2.57
CA ASP A 119 1.62 -9.95 2.80
C ASP A 119 2.13 -10.25 4.20
N ILE A 120 2.97 -9.38 4.77
CA ILE A 120 3.62 -9.55 6.07
C ILE A 120 3.66 -8.18 6.78
N VAL A 121 3.38 -8.16 8.07
CA VAL A 121 3.55 -6.97 8.92
C VAL A 121 4.76 -7.13 9.82
N ILE A 122 5.63 -6.13 9.86
CA ILE A 122 6.69 -6.02 10.87
C ILE A 122 6.19 -5.10 11.97
N LEU A 123 6.02 -5.67 13.16
CA LEU A 123 5.67 -4.94 14.36
C LEU A 123 6.94 -4.51 15.09
N VAL A 124 7.25 -3.22 15.07
CA VAL A 124 8.43 -2.68 15.75
C VAL A 124 8.08 -2.30 17.17
N VAL A 125 8.81 -2.87 18.13
CA VAL A 125 8.69 -2.60 19.57
C VAL A 125 10.06 -2.21 20.09
N ALA A 126 10.16 -1.08 20.80
CA ALA A 126 11.43 -0.69 21.42
C ALA A 126 11.71 -1.50 22.69
N ALA A 127 12.93 -1.98 22.83
CA ALA A 127 13.34 -2.86 23.94
C ALA A 127 13.32 -2.18 25.31
N ASP A 128 13.41 -0.84 25.34
CA ASP A 128 13.40 0.01 26.54
C ASP A 128 12.00 0.46 26.96
N ASP A 129 11.03 0.50 26.03
CA ASP A 129 9.73 1.15 26.24
C ASP A 129 8.55 0.15 26.30
N GLY A 130 8.67 -1.02 25.67
CA GLY A 130 7.65 -2.07 25.68
C GLY A 130 6.44 -1.78 24.79
N ILE A 131 5.27 -2.35 25.14
CA ILE A 131 4.05 -2.26 24.32
C ILE A 131 3.32 -0.95 24.65
N LYS A 132 2.93 -0.24 23.59
CA LYS A 132 2.17 1.02 23.63
C LYS A 132 0.80 0.89 22.97
N PRO A 133 -0.13 1.82 23.19
CA PRO A 133 -1.47 1.75 22.59
C PRO A 133 -1.47 1.60 21.06
N GLN A 134 -0.56 2.29 20.36
CA GLN A 134 -0.43 2.18 18.90
C GLN A 134 0.14 0.81 18.47
N THR A 135 0.94 0.16 19.29
CA THR A 135 1.40 -1.22 19.07
C THR A 135 0.22 -2.18 19.13
N ILE A 136 -0.66 -2.02 20.13
CA ILE A 136 -1.88 -2.83 20.28
C ILE A 136 -2.82 -2.62 19.07
N GLU A 137 -2.98 -1.38 18.64
CA GLU A 137 -3.77 -1.04 17.45
C GLU A 137 -3.22 -1.72 16.21
N ALA A 138 -1.90 -1.67 15.99
CA ALA A 138 -1.23 -2.33 14.87
C ALA A 138 -1.46 -3.85 14.88
N ILE A 139 -1.40 -4.50 16.05
CA ILE A 139 -1.71 -5.93 16.20
C ILE A 139 -3.16 -6.21 15.78
N LYS A 140 -4.12 -5.40 16.25
CA LYS A 140 -5.54 -5.57 15.90
C LYS A 140 -5.78 -5.44 14.40
N HIS A 141 -5.17 -4.44 13.74
CA HIS A 141 -5.28 -4.26 12.29
C HIS A 141 -4.70 -5.43 11.51
N SER A 142 -3.54 -5.93 11.91
CA SER A 142 -2.87 -7.06 11.26
C SER A 142 -3.68 -8.35 11.43
N LYS A 143 -4.21 -8.61 12.62
CA LYS A 143 -5.09 -9.77 12.87
C LYS A 143 -6.41 -9.68 12.10
N ALA A 144 -7.03 -8.49 12.06
CA ALA A 144 -8.26 -8.28 11.28
C ALA A 144 -8.04 -8.51 9.77
N ALA A 145 -6.85 -8.17 9.27
CA ALA A 145 -6.45 -8.42 7.89
C ALA A 145 -5.96 -9.86 7.65
N LYS A 146 -5.79 -10.66 8.70
CA LYS A 146 -5.24 -12.03 8.67
C LYS A 146 -3.84 -12.09 8.05
N VAL A 147 -3.03 -11.08 8.32
CA VAL A 147 -1.66 -10.98 7.83
C VAL A 147 -0.71 -11.46 8.93
N PRO A 148 0.27 -12.32 8.61
CA PRO A 148 1.27 -12.77 9.58
C PRO A 148 2.12 -11.60 10.08
N ILE A 149 2.48 -11.66 11.36
CA ILE A 149 3.25 -10.64 12.05
C ILE A 149 4.64 -11.18 12.36
N ILE A 150 5.67 -10.40 12.02
CA ILE A 150 7.04 -10.59 12.51
C ILE A 150 7.31 -9.48 13.54
N VAL A 151 7.76 -9.83 14.72
CA VAL A 151 8.09 -8.86 15.77
C VAL A 151 9.56 -8.49 15.68
N ALA A 152 9.82 -7.20 15.43
CA ALA A 152 11.17 -6.64 15.48
C ALA A 152 11.34 -5.86 16.79
N ILE A 153 12.09 -6.42 17.74
CA ILE A 153 12.44 -5.75 18.98
C ILE A 153 13.65 -4.85 18.69
N ASN A 154 13.40 -3.57 18.58
CA ASN A 154 14.43 -2.57 18.25
C ASN A 154 15.10 -1.98 19.48
N LYS A 155 16.20 -1.26 19.28
CA LYS A 155 17.03 -0.66 20.35
C LYS A 155 17.64 -1.69 21.31
N CYS A 156 17.97 -2.89 20.81
CA CYS A 156 18.57 -3.94 21.62
C CYS A 156 20.02 -3.63 22.07
N ASP A 157 20.58 -2.54 21.59
CA ASP A 157 21.88 -1.99 22.02
C ASP A 157 21.82 -1.25 23.37
N LEU A 158 20.63 -0.86 23.82
CA LEU A 158 20.47 -0.13 25.09
C LEU A 158 20.64 -1.03 26.32
N PRO A 159 21.24 -0.50 27.41
CA PRO A 159 21.49 -1.29 28.62
C PRO A 159 20.21 -1.62 29.40
N ASN A 160 19.16 -0.83 29.29
CA ASN A 160 17.88 -0.99 29.98
C ASN A 160 16.85 -1.84 29.23
N LYS A 161 17.29 -2.62 28.24
CA LYS A 161 16.43 -3.52 27.49
C LYS A 161 15.79 -4.60 28.35
N ASN A 162 14.51 -4.88 28.11
CA ASN A 162 13.78 -5.94 28.76
C ASN A 162 12.97 -6.81 27.79
N ILE A 163 13.67 -7.67 27.07
CA ILE A 163 13.12 -8.52 26.02
C ILE A 163 12.10 -9.51 26.55
N SER A 164 12.40 -10.13 27.72
CA SER A 164 11.51 -11.11 28.36
C SER A 164 10.16 -10.49 28.73
N LYS A 165 10.16 -9.24 29.23
CA LYS A 165 8.93 -8.52 29.55
C LYS A 165 8.09 -8.30 28.26
N ILE A 166 8.72 -7.88 27.18
CA ILE A 166 8.02 -7.63 25.91
C ILE A 166 7.42 -8.92 25.36
N LYS A 167 8.16 -10.05 25.39
CA LYS A 167 7.63 -11.35 24.96
C LYS A 167 6.41 -11.77 25.79
N ASN A 168 6.46 -11.60 27.12
CA ASN A 168 5.35 -11.92 28.01
C ASN A 168 4.13 -11.02 27.80
N GLU A 169 4.35 -9.73 27.53
CA GLU A 169 3.25 -8.80 27.20
C GLU A 169 2.61 -9.13 25.85
N LEU A 170 3.40 -9.48 24.83
CA LEU A 170 2.90 -9.84 23.51
C LEU A 170 2.12 -11.16 23.51
N MET A 171 2.45 -12.07 24.41
CA MET A 171 1.71 -13.33 24.61
C MET A 171 0.24 -13.07 24.96
N GLN A 172 -0.09 -12.00 25.69
CA GLN A 172 -1.47 -11.61 25.99
C GLN A 172 -2.28 -11.26 24.73
N TYR A 173 -1.59 -10.93 23.65
CA TYR A 173 -2.16 -10.65 22.34
C TYR A 173 -2.00 -11.82 21.37
N GLU A 174 -1.76 -13.05 21.87
CA GLU A 174 -1.58 -14.28 21.06
C GLU A 174 -0.42 -14.18 20.06
N LEU A 175 0.61 -13.38 20.36
CA LEU A 175 1.87 -13.35 19.65
C LEU A 175 2.90 -14.09 20.49
N ILE A 176 3.01 -15.38 20.25
CA ILE A 176 3.87 -16.27 21.02
C ILE A 176 5.14 -16.53 20.21
N ALA A 177 6.29 -16.27 20.81
CA ALA A 177 7.57 -16.46 20.15
C ALA A 177 7.89 -17.94 19.91
N GLU A 178 8.66 -18.25 18.88
CA GLU A 178 9.07 -19.63 18.54
C GLU A 178 9.81 -20.33 19.68
N ASP A 179 10.64 -19.59 20.45
CA ASP A 179 11.34 -20.11 21.63
C ASP A 179 10.40 -20.48 22.80
N LEU A 180 9.15 -20.01 22.76
CA LEU A 180 8.07 -20.35 23.69
C LEU A 180 7.02 -21.28 23.05
N SER A 181 7.42 -22.04 22.03
CA SER A 181 6.55 -22.96 21.28
C SER A 181 5.41 -22.27 20.50
N GLY A 182 5.57 -21.00 20.15
CA GLY A 182 4.67 -20.26 19.27
C GLY A 182 5.10 -20.33 17.82
N ASP A 183 4.37 -19.61 16.99
CA ASP A 183 4.55 -19.52 15.53
C ASP A 183 4.95 -18.12 15.05
N THR A 184 5.15 -17.18 15.97
CA THR A 184 5.53 -15.81 15.65
C THR A 184 7.04 -15.63 15.68
N LEU A 185 7.61 -15.14 14.56
CA LEU A 185 9.02 -14.81 14.45
C LEU A 185 9.36 -13.54 15.24
N PHE A 186 10.34 -13.67 16.17
CA PHE A 186 10.89 -12.54 16.92
C PHE A 186 12.34 -12.30 16.53
N VAL A 187 12.66 -11.07 16.16
CA VAL A 187 14.01 -10.68 15.79
C VAL A 187 14.44 -9.47 16.63
N GLU A 188 15.51 -9.64 17.37
CA GLU A 188 16.15 -8.56 18.13
C GLU A 188 17.06 -7.77 17.20
N VAL A 189 16.81 -6.45 17.04
CA VAL A 189 17.54 -5.59 16.10
C VAL A 189 18.02 -4.32 16.78
N SER A 190 19.02 -3.69 16.20
CA SER A 190 19.35 -2.29 16.46
C SER A 190 19.49 -1.57 15.12
N ALA A 191 18.62 -0.63 14.87
CA ALA A 191 18.69 0.24 13.69
C ALA A 191 19.96 1.10 13.72
N THR A 192 20.34 1.61 14.90
CA THR A 192 21.48 2.51 15.09
C THR A 192 22.80 1.77 14.88
N GLN A 193 22.93 0.57 15.45
CA GLN A 193 24.14 -0.26 15.37
C GLN A 193 24.13 -1.19 14.15
N LYS A 194 23.07 -1.16 13.34
CA LYS A 194 22.84 -2.06 12.19
C LYS A 194 22.94 -3.56 12.59
N LEU A 195 22.55 -3.92 13.80
CA LEU A 195 22.62 -5.29 14.31
C LEU A 195 21.41 -6.10 13.81
N ASN A 196 21.67 -7.34 13.38
CA ASN A 196 20.68 -8.36 12.99
C ASN A 196 19.71 -7.94 11.87
N LEU A 197 20.03 -6.92 11.08
CA LEU A 197 19.21 -6.50 9.94
C LEU A 197 19.14 -7.58 8.85
N ALA A 198 20.23 -8.28 8.61
CA ALA A 198 20.28 -9.43 7.71
C ALA A 198 19.32 -10.54 8.18
N LYS A 199 19.32 -10.86 9.48
CA LYS A 199 18.41 -11.86 10.08
C LYS A 199 16.95 -11.43 9.91
N LEU A 200 16.62 -10.15 10.06
CA LEU A 200 15.27 -9.66 9.84
C LEU A 200 14.85 -9.83 8.36
N LYS A 201 15.74 -9.51 7.40
CA LYS A 201 15.48 -9.74 5.97
C LYS A 201 15.27 -11.23 5.66
N GLU A 202 16.07 -12.12 6.27
CA GLU A 202 15.91 -13.57 6.12
C GLU A 202 14.59 -14.08 6.70
N SER A 203 14.18 -13.60 7.87
CA SER A 203 12.88 -13.95 8.48
C SER A 203 11.70 -13.53 7.59
N ILE A 204 11.78 -12.36 6.95
CA ILE A 204 10.76 -11.92 5.98
C ILE A 204 10.71 -12.86 4.77
N LEU A 205 11.86 -13.24 4.23
CA LEU A 205 11.93 -14.14 3.07
C LEU A 205 11.42 -15.53 3.43
N LEU A 206 11.78 -16.07 4.58
CA LEU A 206 11.26 -17.35 5.07
C LEU A 206 9.74 -17.34 5.17
N GLN A 207 9.18 -16.30 5.79
CA GLN A 207 7.72 -16.13 5.88
C GLN A 207 7.08 -16.01 4.50
N SER A 208 7.72 -15.33 3.56
CA SER A 208 7.22 -15.19 2.19
C SER A 208 7.22 -16.52 1.41
N GLU A 209 8.15 -17.43 1.70
CA GLU A 209 8.20 -18.77 1.12
C GLU A 209 7.06 -19.65 1.65
N ILE A 210 6.76 -19.56 2.96
CA ILE A 210 5.62 -20.27 3.56
C ILE A 210 4.31 -19.80 2.94
N LEU A 211 4.17 -18.51 2.64
CA LEU A 211 2.98 -17.93 2.01
C LEU A 211 2.85 -18.26 0.51
N ASP A 212 3.89 -18.80 -0.13
CA ASP A 212 3.96 -19.12 -1.58
C ASP A 212 3.44 -17.99 -2.48
N LEU A 213 3.98 -16.78 -2.27
CA LEU A 213 3.51 -15.55 -2.92
C LEU A 213 3.74 -15.57 -4.43
N LYS A 214 2.64 -15.58 -5.19
CA LYS A 214 2.63 -15.64 -6.64
C LYS A 214 1.73 -14.57 -7.23
N ALA A 215 2.07 -14.08 -8.42
CA ALA A 215 1.21 -13.21 -9.21
C ALA A 215 1.38 -13.50 -10.70
N SER A 216 0.37 -13.18 -11.49
CA SER A 216 0.51 -13.18 -12.94
C SER A 216 1.32 -11.96 -13.37
N VAL A 217 2.25 -12.18 -14.30
CA VAL A 217 2.97 -11.10 -15.00
C VAL A 217 2.41 -10.85 -16.38
N LEU A 218 1.35 -11.58 -16.75
CA LEU A 218 0.65 -11.46 -18.04
C LEU A 218 -0.73 -10.86 -17.81
N GLY A 219 -1.25 -10.20 -18.86
CA GLY A 219 -2.58 -9.62 -18.84
C GLY A 219 -2.66 -8.22 -18.26
N THR A 220 -3.90 -7.76 -18.03
CA THR A 220 -4.21 -6.42 -17.54
C THR A 220 -3.66 -6.19 -16.14
N ALA A 221 -2.99 -5.07 -15.95
CA ALA A 221 -2.47 -4.70 -14.64
C ALA A 221 -3.60 -4.38 -13.65
N ASN A 222 -3.45 -4.88 -12.44
CA ASN A 222 -4.25 -4.47 -11.29
C ASN A 222 -3.32 -3.94 -10.21
N GLY A 223 -3.75 -2.91 -9.51
CA GLY A 223 -2.97 -2.29 -8.45
C GLY A 223 -3.84 -1.60 -7.42
N VAL A 224 -3.22 -1.19 -6.33
CA VAL A 224 -3.86 -0.43 -5.27
C VAL A 224 -3.19 0.92 -5.14
N VAL A 225 -3.99 1.99 -5.12
CA VAL A 225 -3.48 3.34 -4.85
C VAL A 225 -3.15 3.46 -3.37
N ILE A 226 -1.89 3.75 -3.10
CA ILE A 226 -1.38 3.98 -1.75
C ILE A 226 -1.66 5.42 -1.34
N GLU A 227 -1.24 6.37 -2.18
CA GLU A 227 -1.39 7.80 -1.96
C GLU A 227 -1.61 8.52 -3.29
N SER A 228 -2.31 9.65 -3.25
CA SER A 228 -2.47 10.54 -4.40
C SER A 228 -2.27 11.98 -3.94
N LYS A 229 -1.47 12.73 -4.70
CA LYS A 229 -1.14 14.12 -4.41
C LYS A 229 -1.08 14.96 -5.69
N ILE A 230 -1.24 16.26 -5.54
CA ILE A 230 -1.01 17.21 -6.61
C ILE A 230 0.40 17.79 -6.46
N ASP A 231 1.26 17.44 -7.39
CA ASP A 231 2.61 18.01 -7.48
C ASP A 231 2.57 19.32 -8.29
N LYS A 232 3.27 20.37 -7.80
CA LYS A 232 3.27 21.70 -8.45
C LYS A 232 3.88 21.70 -9.85
N GLY A 233 4.73 20.71 -10.17
CA GLY A 233 5.41 20.63 -11.48
C GLY A 233 4.88 19.52 -12.38
N LYS A 234 4.42 18.41 -11.77
CA LYS A 234 4.00 17.19 -12.50
C LYS A 234 2.48 17.05 -12.60
N GLY A 235 1.71 17.86 -11.86
CA GLY A 235 0.25 17.75 -11.76
C GLY A 235 -0.17 16.60 -10.83
N PRO A 236 -1.33 15.95 -11.10
CA PRO A 236 -1.77 14.81 -10.31
C PRO A 236 -0.80 13.62 -10.41
N VAL A 237 -0.29 13.18 -9.27
CA VAL A 237 0.62 12.04 -9.12
C VAL A 237 0.02 11.06 -8.14
N SER A 238 -0.03 9.78 -8.51
CA SER A 238 -0.50 8.73 -7.61
C SER A 238 0.55 7.65 -7.43
N THR A 239 0.83 7.32 -6.18
CA THR A 239 1.65 6.18 -5.82
C THR A 239 0.78 4.93 -5.82
N VAL A 240 1.13 3.97 -6.65
CA VAL A 240 0.38 2.73 -6.87
C VAL A 240 1.28 1.53 -6.64
N LEU A 241 0.76 0.54 -5.92
CA LEU A 241 1.38 -0.77 -5.81
C LEU A 241 0.70 -1.71 -6.81
N ILE A 242 1.47 -2.26 -7.74
CA ILE A 242 0.97 -3.27 -8.68
C ILE A 242 0.80 -4.60 -7.95
N THR A 243 -0.36 -5.22 -8.05
CA THR A 243 -0.66 -6.52 -7.42
C THR A 243 -0.62 -7.67 -8.41
N ASN A 244 -1.08 -7.46 -9.64
CA ASN A 244 -1.09 -8.46 -10.72
C ASN A 244 -0.92 -7.80 -12.07
N GLY A 245 -0.53 -8.58 -13.08
CA GLY A 245 -0.41 -8.15 -14.46
C GLY A 245 0.85 -7.31 -14.74
N LEU A 246 0.89 -6.71 -15.89
CA LEU A 246 1.98 -5.84 -16.34
C LEU A 246 1.39 -4.50 -16.77
N LEU A 247 1.81 -3.42 -16.12
CA LEU A 247 1.45 -2.07 -16.52
C LEU A 247 2.52 -1.48 -17.42
N LYS A 248 2.10 -0.94 -18.56
CA LYS A 248 3.00 -0.30 -19.54
C LYS A 248 2.72 1.18 -19.66
N ARG A 249 3.75 1.93 -20.02
CA ARG A 249 3.58 3.33 -20.43
C ARG A 249 2.67 3.40 -21.64
N GLY A 250 1.65 4.26 -21.59
CA GLY A 250 0.64 4.42 -22.62
C GLY A 250 -0.67 3.67 -22.37
N ASP A 251 -0.72 2.76 -21.40
CA ASP A 251 -1.94 2.06 -21.03
C ASP A 251 -2.99 3.02 -20.46
N TYR A 252 -4.25 2.69 -20.68
CA TYR A 252 -5.37 3.35 -20.01
C TYR A 252 -5.66 2.65 -18.68
N PHE A 253 -6.02 3.41 -17.67
CA PHE A 253 -6.39 2.89 -16.37
C PHE A 253 -7.62 3.58 -15.80
N VAL A 254 -8.31 2.88 -14.91
CA VAL A 254 -9.46 3.37 -14.15
C VAL A 254 -9.11 3.27 -12.67
N CYS A 255 -9.38 4.32 -11.92
CA CYS A 255 -9.13 4.38 -10.48
C CYS A 255 -10.30 5.07 -9.78
N GLY A 256 -11.13 4.30 -9.05
CA GLY A 256 -12.36 4.81 -8.45
C GLY A 256 -13.28 5.41 -9.51
N ASN A 257 -13.59 6.69 -9.40
CA ASN A 257 -14.45 7.43 -10.32
C ASN A 257 -13.66 8.18 -11.40
N THR A 258 -12.35 8.01 -11.46
CA THR A 258 -11.47 8.69 -12.42
C THR A 258 -10.80 7.70 -13.36
N TRP A 259 -10.35 8.19 -14.48
CA TRP A 259 -9.59 7.42 -15.45
C TRP A 259 -8.41 8.26 -15.97
N GLY A 260 -7.49 7.61 -16.61
CA GLY A 260 -6.34 8.29 -17.17
C GLY A 260 -5.56 7.41 -18.14
N LYS A 261 -4.53 8.02 -18.71
CA LYS A 261 -3.55 7.34 -19.54
C LYS A 261 -2.17 7.48 -18.89
N VAL A 262 -1.47 6.38 -18.71
CA VAL A 262 -0.13 6.36 -18.15
C VAL A 262 0.82 7.17 -19.03
N ARG A 263 1.11 8.42 -18.67
CA ARG A 263 2.05 9.29 -19.38
C ARG A 263 3.48 8.96 -19.04
N ALA A 264 3.74 8.75 -17.74
CA ALA A 264 5.03 8.31 -17.22
C ALA A 264 4.83 7.49 -15.95
N MET A 265 5.76 6.58 -15.70
CA MET A 265 5.90 5.83 -14.46
C MET A 265 7.27 6.09 -13.89
N ILE A 266 7.34 6.35 -12.60
CA ILE A 266 8.58 6.64 -11.89
C ILE A 266 8.72 5.60 -10.77
N ASP A 267 9.87 4.97 -10.67
CA ASP A 267 10.17 4.02 -9.60
C ASP A 267 10.53 4.76 -8.28
N HIS A 268 10.70 4.00 -7.21
CA HIS A 268 11.06 4.53 -5.88
C HIS A 268 12.44 5.21 -5.83
N ASN A 269 13.27 5.10 -6.87
CA ASN A 269 14.55 5.79 -7.00
C ASN A 269 14.45 7.07 -7.84
N GLY A 270 13.24 7.44 -8.28
CA GLY A 270 13.03 8.59 -9.15
C GLY A 270 13.34 8.34 -10.63
N LYS A 271 13.59 7.08 -11.03
CA LYS A 271 13.90 6.71 -12.41
C LYS A 271 12.63 6.47 -13.22
N ILE A 272 12.56 7.01 -14.44
CA ILE A 272 11.46 6.75 -15.36
C ILE A 272 11.59 5.31 -15.87
N ILE A 273 10.48 4.56 -15.80
CA ILE A 273 10.37 3.18 -16.27
C ILE A 273 9.24 3.05 -17.29
N ASN A 274 9.35 2.05 -18.16
CA ASN A 274 8.36 1.78 -19.20
C ASN A 274 7.38 0.67 -18.84
N GLU A 275 7.75 -0.19 -17.91
CA GLU A 275 6.97 -1.35 -17.46
C GLU A 275 7.05 -1.49 -15.94
N ALA A 276 5.94 -1.89 -15.31
CA ALA A 276 5.85 -2.15 -13.89
C ALA A 276 5.25 -3.54 -13.62
N LEU A 277 5.95 -4.31 -12.79
CA LEU A 277 5.65 -5.70 -12.43
C LEU A 277 4.90 -5.78 -11.09
N PRO A 278 4.29 -6.92 -10.75
CA PRO A 278 3.68 -7.15 -9.45
C PRO A 278 4.65 -6.91 -8.27
N SER A 279 4.11 -6.39 -7.17
CA SER A 279 4.82 -5.92 -5.97
C SER A 279 5.75 -4.72 -6.19
N MET A 280 5.68 -4.06 -7.33
CA MET A 280 6.47 -2.87 -7.61
C MET A 280 5.67 -1.62 -7.24
N PRO A 281 6.17 -0.76 -6.34
CA PRO A 281 5.60 0.54 -6.07
C PRO A 281 6.08 1.52 -7.15
N ILE A 282 5.15 2.28 -7.71
CA ILE A 282 5.42 3.26 -8.77
C ILE A 282 4.61 4.53 -8.56
N GLU A 283 5.16 5.65 -8.95
CA GLU A 283 4.40 6.88 -9.15
C GLU A 283 3.89 6.93 -10.60
N ILE A 284 2.57 7.10 -10.75
CA ILE A 284 1.92 7.21 -12.06
C ILE A 284 1.54 8.67 -12.30
N LEU A 285 1.89 9.17 -13.48
CA LEU A 285 1.45 10.46 -14.01
C LEU A 285 0.47 10.23 -15.15
N GLY A 286 -0.62 11.02 -15.21
CA GLY A 286 -1.56 10.95 -16.31
C GLY A 286 -3.02 10.74 -15.91
N MET A 287 -3.36 10.95 -14.65
CA MET A 287 -4.76 11.05 -14.21
C MET A 287 -5.42 12.32 -14.76
N ASN A 288 -6.68 12.23 -15.14
CA ASN A 288 -7.43 13.37 -15.68
C ASN A 288 -7.97 14.29 -14.58
N SER A 289 -8.11 13.79 -13.34
CA SER A 289 -8.47 14.55 -12.14
C SER A 289 -7.90 13.85 -10.90
N SER A 290 -7.69 14.59 -9.86
CA SER A 290 -7.29 14.07 -8.53
C SER A 290 -8.49 14.08 -7.58
#